data_c9d0777e2646e649c426a9b6ccf47556
#
_entry.id   c9d0777e2646e649c426a9b6ccf47556
#
_cell.length_a   1.000
_cell.length_b   1.000
_cell.length_c   1.000
_cell.angle_alpha   90.00
_cell.angle_beta   90.00
_cell.angle_gamma   90.00
#
_symmetry.space_group_name_H-M   'P 1'
#
loop_
_entity.id
_entity.type
_entity.pdbx_description
1 polymer ?
#
loop_
_entity_poly.entity_id
_entity_poly.type
_entity_poly.pdbx_seq_one_letter_code
_entity_poly.pdbx_strand_id
1 'polypeptide(L)'
;MARPRAKKKKVLSNTHIRSVFLYGQPNVEKRRILEKLQADYTDAVNSYISILHDRNDCLLPLLKNDKKDFLLRKLEKGYRVKTLTSAYSQNAFDEAVTLLHNRLENIRKDVIAATEGSMFAVSVLLFHAVLTGQSREEMCDTLIRVRDGYKDKNKIQYYDSLCDMVKTMDEKKFHGETAEVEMFYHMISDEYRIPVVNKAHVKMDTRLCCLEKAEDVKTSHVLAVTIPGRKGKRLEIPVQASWDVLRRMAQYKVSGSMRYTITAGGFLKLTCSFEKKTQTPEEHSKVIGVDVGITDAFHTSDGQAIESFQPAIDFYQTEVEPSFGKLSALRNRKQQLRRFLKKHKAELPEAVSHNLRKRMDHLEKDIRQSKAPYRKKRHYYQIIEQTIRSAVDTYIESLHGDKTILTAMELLDIKEFNKSRKVNGMLSVFSRGKLTEKLMKELSWHGFPFVQVEPAYTSQTCPVCGYLDKASRNGKVFHCTCCGHTDDADHVGSINIKARAEDNEINAICKKYLYSKKKRQAAIQSLQAERNTEWKKIQAVTA
;
A
#
# COMPACT_ATOMS: atom_id res chain seq x y z
N MET A 1 20.99 41.46 31.58
CA MET A 1 20.70 40.00 31.48
C MET A 1 19.66 39.79 30.37
N ALA A 2 20.11 39.23 29.25
CA ALA A 2 19.19 38.93 28.12
C ALA A 2 18.41 37.66 28.44
N ARG A 3 17.07 37.74 28.35
CA ARG A 3 16.19 36.57 28.50
C ARG A 3 16.52 35.52 27.44
N PRO A 4 16.67 34.22 27.80
CA PRO A 4 16.93 33.17 26.82
C PRO A 4 15.76 33.10 25.82
N ARG A 5 16.05 33.26 24.54
CA ARG A 5 15.08 33.02 23.44
C ARG A 5 14.57 31.58 23.55
N ALA A 6 13.29 31.41 23.80
CA ALA A 6 12.65 30.11 23.73
C ALA A 6 12.96 29.47 22.37
N LYS A 7 13.56 28.26 22.40
CA LYS A 7 13.76 27.46 21.19
C LYS A 7 12.41 27.24 20.54
N LYS A 8 12.22 27.74 19.33
CA LYS A 8 11.02 27.42 18.52
C LYS A 8 10.96 25.90 18.39
N LYS A 9 9.87 25.29 18.89
CA LYS A 9 9.61 23.86 18.69
C LYS A 9 9.64 23.55 17.20
N LYS A 10 10.39 22.55 16.81
CA LYS A 10 10.49 22.07 15.43
C LYS A 10 9.17 21.33 15.13
N VAL A 11 8.42 21.78 14.14
CA VAL A 11 7.15 21.18 13.72
C VAL A 11 7.34 20.65 12.31
N LEU A 12 7.11 19.35 12.13
CA LEU A 12 7.14 18.74 10.81
C LEU A 12 5.88 19.12 10.04
N SER A 13 6.04 19.76 8.89
CA SER A 13 4.94 20.12 7.99
C SER A 13 4.83 19.09 6.86
N ASN A 14 3.73 18.35 6.84
CA ASN A 14 3.46 17.36 5.80
C ASN A 14 2.28 17.81 4.92
N THR A 15 2.40 17.62 3.61
CA THR A 15 1.32 17.86 2.66
C THR A 15 0.65 16.54 2.32
N HIS A 16 -0.64 16.43 2.62
CA HIS A 16 -1.45 15.25 2.33
C HIS A 16 -2.39 15.53 1.16
N ILE A 17 -2.52 14.52 0.28
CA ILE A 17 -3.41 14.59 -0.89
C ILE A 17 -4.45 13.49 -0.76
N ARG A 18 -5.72 13.84 -0.89
CA ARG A 18 -6.84 12.88 -0.98
C ARG A 18 -7.67 13.14 -2.22
N SER A 19 -8.05 12.05 -2.86
CA SER A 19 -8.95 12.10 -4.02
C SER A 19 -10.38 11.84 -3.62
N VAL A 20 -11.31 12.56 -4.26
CA VAL A 20 -12.75 12.38 -4.17
C VAL A 20 -13.35 12.28 -5.55
N PHE A 21 -14.58 11.77 -5.62
CA PHE A 21 -15.27 11.53 -6.88
C PHE A 21 -16.56 12.34 -6.95
N LEU A 22 -16.76 12.98 -8.11
CA LEU A 22 -18.03 13.53 -8.53
C LEU A 22 -18.54 12.73 -9.74
N TYR A 23 -19.85 12.68 -9.90
CA TYR A 23 -20.46 11.92 -10.99
C TYR A 23 -21.35 12.83 -11.82
N GLY A 24 -21.27 12.70 -13.14
CA GLY A 24 -22.12 13.40 -14.08
C GLY A 24 -22.81 12.43 -15.03
N GLN A 25 -23.97 12.81 -15.54
CA GLN A 25 -24.70 12.08 -16.55
C GLN A 25 -24.76 12.91 -17.82
N PRO A 26 -23.73 12.87 -18.69
CA PRO A 26 -23.75 13.58 -19.95
C PRO A 26 -24.82 13.00 -20.88
N ASN A 27 -25.45 13.85 -21.67
CA ASN A 27 -26.34 13.38 -22.74
C ASN A 27 -25.52 12.58 -23.79
N VAL A 28 -26.22 11.93 -24.73
CA VAL A 28 -25.61 11.02 -25.72
C VAL A 28 -24.52 11.71 -26.54
N GLU A 29 -24.74 12.96 -26.97
CA GLU A 29 -23.78 13.73 -27.78
C GLU A 29 -22.53 14.09 -26.95
N LYS A 30 -22.71 14.68 -25.76
CA LYS A 30 -21.60 15.04 -24.86
C LYS A 30 -20.80 13.80 -24.46
N ARG A 31 -21.47 12.68 -24.22
CA ARG A 31 -20.83 11.40 -23.91
C ARG A 31 -19.95 10.92 -25.05
N ARG A 32 -20.44 10.93 -26.30
CA ARG A 32 -19.64 10.53 -27.48
C ARG A 32 -18.37 11.39 -27.63
N ILE A 33 -18.48 12.70 -27.40
CA ILE A 33 -17.34 13.61 -27.46
C ILE A 33 -16.29 13.25 -26.39
N LEU A 34 -16.74 12.99 -25.17
CA LEU A 34 -15.85 12.63 -24.05
C LEU A 34 -15.22 11.24 -24.23
N GLU A 35 -15.98 10.26 -24.74
CA GLU A 35 -15.47 8.93 -25.06
C GLU A 35 -14.41 8.99 -26.17
N LYS A 36 -14.64 9.79 -27.21
CA LYS A 36 -13.65 10.03 -28.27
C LYS A 36 -12.38 10.67 -27.71
N LEU A 37 -12.49 11.73 -26.91
CA LEU A 37 -11.33 12.37 -26.28
C LEU A 37 -10.58 11.38 -25.37
N GLN A 38 -11.29 10.53 -24.65
CA GLN A 38 -10.67 9.50 -23.81
C GLN A 38 -9.96 8.43 -24.64
N ALA A 39 -10.49 8.02 -25.78
CA ALA A 39 -9.84 7.11 -26.72
C ALA A 39 -8.57 7.74 -27.30
N ASP A 40 -8.67 8.93 -27.86
CA ASP A 40 -7.53 9.67 -28.43
C ASP A 40 -6.42 9.90 -27.38
N TYR A 41 -6.81 10.18 -26.13
CA TYR A 41 -5.87 10.32 -25.02
C TYR A 41 -5.21 8.99 -24.63
N THR A 42 -5.96 7.89 -24.64
CA THR A 42 -5.43 6.54 -24.36
C THR A 42 -4.42 6.11 -25.41
N ASP A 43 -4.74 6.36 -26.69
CA ASP A 43 -3.85 6.06 -27.81
C ASP A 43 -2.56 6.90 -27.73
N ALA A 44 -2.68 8.17 -27.35
CA ALA A 44 -1.52 9.03 -27.12
C ALA A 44 -0.61 8.51 -26.00
N VAL A 45 -1.18 8.07 -24.86
CA VAL A 45 -0.41 7.49 -23.75
C VAL A 45 0.35 6.24 -24.22
N ASN A 46 -0.32 5.31 -24.92
CA ASN A 46 0.33 4.10 -25.45
C ASN A 46 1.39 4.40 -26.49
N SER A 47 1.17 5.36 -27.38
CA SER A 47 2.17 5.82 -28.35
C SER A 47 3.41 6.37 -27.67
N TYR A 48 3.25 7.21 -26.64
CA TYR A 48 4.38 7.72 -25.88
C TYR A 48 5.10 6.65 -25.06
N ILE A 49 4.39 5.67 -24.51
CA ILE A 49 5.01 4.50 -23.86
C ILE A 49 5.93 3.78 -24.84
N SER A 50 5.47 3.50 -26.07
CA SER A 50 6.29 2.82 -27.09
C SER A 50 7.52 3.67 -27.46
N ILE A 51 7.33 4.95 -27.77
CA ILE A 51 8.44 5.85 -28.14
C ILE A 51 9.51 5.93 -27.05
N LEU A 52 9.11 6.03 -25.79
CA LEU A 52 10.03 6.16 -24.66
C LEU A 52 10.70 4.83 -24.29
N HIS A 53 9.98 3.71 -24.45
CA HIS A 53 10.50 2.38 -24.16
C HIS A 53 11.63 1.97 -25.10
N ASP A 54 11.48 2.29 -26.39
CA ASP A 54 12.44 1.89 -27.44
C ASP A 54 13.71 2.76 -27.46
N ARG A 55 13.86 3.67 -26.47
CA ARG A 55 14.97 4.62 -26.40
C ARG A 55 15.82 4.44 -25.15
N ASN A 56 17.05 3.97 -25.35
CA ASN A 56 18.02 3.75 -24.27
C ASN A 56 18.42 5.04 -23.55
N ASP A 57 18.49 6.16 -24.28
CA ASP A 57 18.85 7.47 -23.72
C ASP A 57 17.77 8.05 -22.76
N CYS A 58 16.58 7.45 -22.72
CA CYS A 58 15.49 7.82 -21.81
C CYS A 58 15.55 7.12 -20.45
N LEU A 59 16.39 6.11 -20.24
CA LEU A 59 16.40 5.31 -19.02
C LEU A 59 16.60 6.14 -17.75
N LEU A 60 17.63 6.98 -17.71
CA LEU A 60 17.94 7.83 -16.56
C LEU A 60 16.82 8.82 -16.20
N PRO A 61 16.31 9.64 -17.15
CA PRO A 61 15.16 10.50 -16.88
C PRO A 61 13.92 9.75 -16.40
N LEU A 62 13.67 8.53 -16.93
CA LEU A 62 12.55 7.69 -16.52
C LEU A 62 12.73 7.15 -15.10
N LEU A 63 13.93 6.71 -14.73
CA LEU A 63 14.25 6.26 -13.37
C LEU A 63 14.08 7.40 -12.34
N LYS A 64 14.48 8.63 -12.69
CA LYS A 64 14.29 9.83 -11.86
C LYS A 64 12.84 10.32 -11.82
N ASN A 65 11.98 9.85 -12.71
CA ASN A 65 10.64 10.41 -12.94
C ASN A 65 10.69 11.93 -13.23
N ASP A 66 11.76 12.37 -13.86
CA ASP A 66 11.97 13.80 -14.16
C ASP A 66 11.23 14.22 -15.42
N LYS A 67 9.97 14.57 -15.25
CA LYS A 67 9.10 15.06 -16.33
C LYS A 67 9.55 16.37 -16.96
N LYS A 68 10.51 17.08 -16.36
CA LYS A 68 11.04 18.35 -16.86
C LYS A 68 12.37 18.18 -17.59
N ASP A 69 12.91 16.96 -17.60
CA ASP A 69 14.15 16.64 -18.31
C ASP A 69 14.13 17.16 -19.76
N PHE A 70 15.25 17.69 -20.20
CA PHE A 70 15.37 18.34 -21.52
C PHE A 70 15.08 17.36 -22.68
N LEU A 71 15.64 16.14 -22.59
CA LEU A 71 15.44 15.12 -23.61
C LEU A 71 13.97 14.70 -23.69
N LEU A 72 13.35 14.43 -22.54
CA LEU A 72 11.92 14.06 -22.47
C LEU A 72 11.04 15.17 -23.03
N ARG A 73 11.33 16.44 -22.73
CA ARG A 73 10.56 17.57 -23.28
C ARG A 73 10.79 17.78 -24.78
N LYS A 74 11.98 17.49 -25.28
CA LYS A 74 12.27 17.51 -26.73
C LYS A 74 11.44 16.43 -27.45
N LEU A 75 11.36 15.22 -26.88
CA LEU A 75 10.55 14.13 -27.43
C LEU A 75 9.05 14.45 -27.38
N GLU A 76 8.53 14.95 -26.25
CA GLU A 76 7.13 15.39 -26.15
C GLU A 76 6.77 16.38 -27.28
N LYS A 77 7.61 17.36 -27.52
CA LYS A 77 7.38 18.35 -28.58
C LYS A 77 7.49 17.77 -29.99
N GLY A 78 8.41 16.83 -30.20
CA GLY A 78 8.65 16.21 -31.52
C GLY A 78 7.57 15.22 -31.95
N TYR A 79 6.97 14.52 -30.98
CA TYR A 79 5.98 13.46 -31.24
C TYR A 79 4.57 13.81 -30.78
N ARG A 80 4.19 15.10 -30.82
CA ARG A 80 2.84 15.53 -30.43
C ARG A 80 1.75 14.89 -31.27
N VAL A 81 0.74 14.37 -30.59
CA VAL A 81 -0.41 13.77 -31.21
C VAL A 81 -1.34 14.86 -31.75
N LYS A 82 -1.59 14.85 -33.06
CA LYS A 82 -2.35 15.90 -33.77
C LYS A 82 -3.83 15.97 -33.37
N THR A 83 -4.41 14.88 -32.89
CA THR A 83 -5.83 14.80 -32.46
C THR A 83 -6.08 15.47 -31.11
N LEU A 84 -5.02 15.76 -30.36
CA LEU A 84 -5.08 16.38 -29.03
C LEU A 84 -4.53 17.83 -29.06
N THR A 85 -5.01 18.66 -28.12
CA THR A 85 -4.35 19.93 -27.85
C THR A 85 -2.96 19.69 -27.21
N SER A 86 -2.06 20.67 -27.33
CA SER A 86 -0.71 20.56 -26.72
C SER A 86 -0.76 20.24 -25.22
N ALA A 87 -1.74 20.75 -24.49
CA ALA A 87 -1.90 20.50 -23.06
C ALA A 87 -2.34 19.07 -22.75
N TYR A 88 -3.25 18.47 -23.54
CA TYR A 88 -3.60 17.05 -23.39
C TYR A 88 -2.44 16.14 -23.78
N SER A 89 -1.75 16.46 -24.88
CA SER A 89 -0.58 15.71 -25.34
C SER A 89 0.52 15.70 -24.26
N GLN A 90 0.80 16.84 -23.64
CA GLN A 90 1.72 16.95 -22.52
C GLN A 90 1.30 16.11 -21.31
N ASN A 91 0.03 16.16 -20.94
CA ASN A 91 -0.49 15.36 -19.82
C ASN A 91 -0.43 13.85 -20.12
N ALA A 92 -0.69 13.41 -21.34
CA ALA A 92 -0.56 12.02 -21.78
C ALA A 92 0.90 11.55 -21.75
N PHE A 93 1.83 12.42 -22.18
CA PHE A 93 3.28 12.16 -22.09
C PHE A 93 3.74 12.01 -20.63
N ASP A 94 3.34 12.93 -19.75
CA ASP A 94 3.65 12.87 -18.32
C ASP A 94 3.10 11.58 -17.64
N GLU A 95 1.96 11.08 -18.13
CA GLU A 95 1.39 9.81 -17.67
C GLU A 95 2.20 8.61 -18.17
N ALA A 96 2.63 8.60 -19.42
CA ALA A 96 3.51 7.58 -19.98
C ALA A 96 4.85 7.51 -19.22
N VAL A 97 5.48 8.65 -18.94
CA VAL A 97 6.70 8.73 -18.11
C VAL A 97 6.47 8.10 -16.73
N THR A 98 5.34 8.41 -16.08
CA THR A 98 5.01 7.86 -14.77
C THR A 98 4.80 6.34 -14.81
N LEU A 99 4.14 5.82 -15.85
CA LEU A 99 3.89 4.39 -16.00
C LEU A 99 5.19 3.61 -16.25
N LEU A 100 6.08 4.14 -17.07
CA LEU A 100 7.40 3.54 -17.31
C LEU A 100 8.28 3.63 -16.06
N HIS A 101 8.29 4.75 -15.36
CA HIS A 101 8.96 4.86 -14.06
C HIS A 101 8.48 3.79 -13.07
N ASN A 102 7.18 3.64 -12.89
CA ASN A 102 6.61 2.63 -11.99
C ASN A 102 6.99 1.19 -12.41
N ARG A 103 7.07 0.93 -13.71
CA ARG A 103 7.56 -0.36 -14.24
C ARG A 103 9.01 -0.59 -13.84
N LEU A 104 9.90 0.38 -14.07
CA LEU A 104 11.32 0.30 -13.70
C LEU A 104 11.50 0.12 -12.18
N GLU A 105 10.70 0.80 -11.36
CA GLU A 105 10.69 0.64 -9.90
C GLU A 105 10.27 -0.78 -9.47
N ASN A 106 9.33 -1.41 -10.16
CA ASN A 106 8.94 -2.78 -9.89
C ASN A 106 10.04 -3.76 -10.30
N ILE A 107 10.66 -3.56 -11.47
CA ILE A 107 11.83 -4.34 -11.91
C ILE A 107 12.93 -4.25 -10.86
N ARG A 108 13.26 -3.06 -10.40
CA ARG A 108 14.27 -2.85 -9.35
C ARG A 108 13.98 -3.63 -8.07
N LYS A 109 12.74 -3.58 -7.59
CA LYS A 109 12.32 -4.33 -6.38
C LYS A 109 12.47 -5.83 -6.55
N ASP A 110 12.07 -6.36 -7.69
CA ASP A 110 12.15 -7.79 -8.00
C ASP A 110 13.61 -8.25 -8.12
N VAL A 111 14.46 -7.42 -8.74
CA VAL A 111 15.90 -7.68 -8.85
C VAL A 111 16.57 -7.69 -7.48
N ILE A 112 16.33 -6.68 -6.65
CA ILE A 112 16.88 -6.62 -5.29
C ILE A 112 16.42 -7.84 -4.48
N ALA A 113 15.15 -8.23 -4.58
CA ALA A 113 14.62 -9.40 -3.88
C ALA A 113 15.24 -10.71 -4.37
N ALA A 114 15.49 -10.84 -5.67
CA ALA A 114 16.09 -12.04 -6.26
C ALA A 114 17.59 -12.16 -6.02
N THR A 115 18.28 -11.04 -5.81
CA THR A 115 19.75 -10.98 -5.71
C THR A 115 20.22 -10.56 -4.31
N GLU A 116 19.35 -10.65 -3.30
CA GLU A 116 19.67 -10.27 -1.91
C GLU A 116 20.95 -10.95 -1.43
N GLY A 117 21.92 -10.16 -0.93
CA GLY A 117 23.23 -10.64 -0.47
C GLY A 117 24.28 -10.85 -1.56
N SER A 118 23.97 -10.59 -2.83
CA SER A 118 24.95 -10.60 -3.94
C SER A 118 25.62 -9.24 -4.15
N MET A 119 26.79 -9.23 -4.83
CA MET A 119 27.46 -8.01 -5.32
C MET A 119 26.52 -7.15 -6.15
N PHE A 120 25.69 -7.77 -6.94
CA PHE A 120 24.80 -7.13 -7.88
C PHE A 120 23.68 -6.34 -7.19
N ALA A 121 23.09 -6.88 -6.11
CA ALA A 121 22.11 -6.15 -5.31
C ALA A 121 22.68 -4.84 -4.75
N VAL A 122 23.96 -4.86 -4.39
CA VAL A 122 24.64 -3.67 -3.87
C VAL A 122 24.86 -2.64 -4.96
N SER A 123 25.27 -3.06 -6.16
CA SER A 123 25.40 -2.14 -7.30
C SER A 123 24.08 -1.47 -7.66
N VAL A 124 22.96 -2.21 -7.63
CA VAL A 124 21.62 -1.65 -7.83
C VAL A 124 21.22 -0.66 -6.73
N LEU A 125 21.56 -0.96 -5.46
CA LEU A 125 21.31 -0.05 -4.34
C LEU A 125 22.13 1.24 -4.46
N LEU A 126 23.42 1.14 -4.83
CA LEU A 126 24.30 2.29 -5.05
C LEU A 126 23.80 3.16 -6.18
N PHE A 127 23.44 2.58 -7.30
CA PHE A 127 22.87 3.29 -8.43
C PHE A 127 21.60 4.06 -8.06
N HIS A 128 20.71 3.40 -7.28
CA HIS A 128 19.50 4.06 -6.79
C HIS A 128 19.80 5.21 -5.82
N ALA A 129 20.79 5.06 -4.94
CA ALA A 129 21.18 6.09 -3.99
C ALA A 129 21.66 7.34 -4.72
N VAL A 130 22.50 7.18 -5.77
CA VAL A 130 22.93 8.26 -6.64
C VAL A 130 21.73 8.95 -7.31
N LEU A 131 20.77 8.18 -7.84
CA LEU A 131 19.59 8.72 -8.51
C LEU A 131 18.66 9.49 -7.55
N THR A 132 18.60 9.09 -6.27
CA THR A 132 17.78 9.75 -5.23
C THR A 132 18.49 10.90 -4.54
N GLY A 133 19.74 11.19 -4.91
CA GLY A 133 20.53 12.29 -4.36
C GLY A 133 21.02 12.05 -2.93
N GLN A 134 21.21 10.78 -2.53
CA GLN A 134 21.80 10.44 -1.22
C GLN A 134 23.28 10.88 -1.19
N SER A 135 23.71 11.43 -0.05
CA SER A 135 25.11 11.76 0.18
C SER A 135 25.98 10.50 0.34
N ARG A 136 27.31 10.66 0.18
CA ARG A 136 28.25 9.56 0.40
C ARG A 136 28.16 9.01 1.83
N GLU A 137 27.99 9.89 2.82
CA GLU A 137 27.82 9.51 4.21
C GLU A 137 26.56 8.66 4.40
N GLU A 138 25.43 9.09 3.88
CA GLU A 138 24.17 8.34 3.95
C GLU A 138 24.28 6.97 3.28
N MET A 139 25.01 6.88 2.16
CA MET A 139 25.30 5.61 1.51
C MET A 139 26.19 4.71 2.36
N CYS A 140 27.30 5.24 2.90
CA CYS A 140 28.17 4.49 3.80
C CYS A 140 27.40 4.00 5.03
N ASP A 141 26.58 4.83 5.64
CA ASP A 141 25.71 4.44 6.76
C ASP A 141 24.75 3.32 6.39
N THR A 142 24.23 3.33 5.16
CA THR A 142 23.37 2.25 4.67
C THR A 142 24.13 0.95 4.49
N LEU A 143 25.33 0.99 3.88
CA LEU A 143 26.20 -0.16 3.72
C LEU A 143 26.69 -0.73 5.06
N ILE A 144 27.06 0.14 6.02
CA ILE A 144 27.46 -0.24 7.38
C ILE A 144 26.32 -0.95 8.10
N ARG A 145 25.09 -0.44 8.00
CA ARG A 145 23.90 -1.09 8.59
C ARG A 145 23.66 -2.49 8.00
N VAL A 146 23.84 -2.66 6.70
CA VAL A 146 23.72 -3.98 6.04
C VAL A 146 24.86 -4.89 6.51
N ARG A 147 26.12 -4.40 6.55
CA ARG A 147 27.31 -5.11 7.04
C ARG A 147 27.11 -5.65 8.45
N ASP A 148 26.65 -4.81 9.37
CA ASP A 148 26.44 -5.16 10.78
C ASP A 148 25.38 -6.25 10.98
N GLY A 149 24.57 -6.51 9.96
CA GLY A 149 23.65 -7.63 9.89
C GLY A 149 24.34 -9.00 9.63
N TYR A 150 25.59 -9.06 9.20
CA TYR A 150 26.29 -10.32 8.88
C TYR A 150 27.27 -10.74 9.98
N LYS A 151 27.39 -12.08 10.20
CA LYS A 151 28.45 -12.70 11.03
C LYS A 151 29.58 -13.28 10.18
N ASP A 152 29.36 -13.42 8.89
CA ASP A 152 30.32 -13.95 7.93
C ASP A 152 31.43 -12.89 7.69
N LYS A 153 32.68 -13.26 8.03
CA LYS A 153 33.83 -12.36 7.89
C LYS A 153 34.06 -11.91 6.44
N ASN A 154 33.83 -12.77 5.46
CA ASN A 154 34.00 -12.44 4.05
C ASN A 154 32.96 -11.40 3.60
N LYS A 155 31.71 -11.52 4.07
CA LYS A 155 30.66 -10.54 3.80
C LYS A 155 30.94 -9.21 4.51
N ILE A 156 31.40 -9.24 5.76
CA ILE A 156 31.79 -8.03 6.49
C ILE A 156 32.91 -7.30 5.72
N GLN A 157 33.98 -8.00 5.38
CA GLN A 157 35.11 -7.44 4.62
C GLN A 157 34.67 -6.90 3.25
N TYR A 158 33.73 -7.56 2.61
CA TYR A 158 33.16 -7.11 1.36
C TYR A 158 32.43 -5.76 1.51
N TYR A 159 31.55 -5.62 2.51
CA TYR A 159 30.86 -4.34 2.75
C TYR A 159 31.82 -3.23 3.23
N ASP A 160 32.87 -3.56 3.96
CA ASP A 160 33.93 -2.62 4.32
C ASP A 160 34.63 -2.10 3.07
N SER A 161 35.02 -2.99 2.15
CA SER A 161 35.63 -2.60 0.86
C SER A 161 34.72 -1.74 0.00
N LEU A 162 33.39 -1.99 0.04
CA LEU A 162 32.41 -1.14 -0.64
C LEU A 162 32.30 0.26 0.00
N CYS A 163 32.32 0.34 1.33
CA CYS A 163 32.34 1.64 2.01
C CYS A 163 33.60 2.45 1.65
N ASP A 164 34.75 1.79 1.60
CA ASP A 164 36.01 2.44 1.21
C ASP A 164 35.97 2.85 -0.26
N MET A 165 35.43 2.05 -1.13
CA MET A 165 35.23 2.39 -2.55
C MET A 165 34.31 3.61 -2.71
N VAL A 166 33.19 3.68 -1.96
CA VAL A 166 32.28 4.84 -2.00
C VAL A 166 32.97 6.10 -1.50
N LYS A 167 33.80 6.01 -0.44
CA LYS A 167 34.54 7.15 0.12
C LYS A 167 35.60 7.69 -0.85
N THR A 168 36.27 6.79 -1.57
CA THR A 168 37.40 7.14 -2.47
C THR A 168 36.98 7.34 -3.92
N MET A 169 35.74 7.05 -4.28
CA MET A 169 35.22 7.19 -5.64
C MET A 169 35.23 8.65 -6.10
N ASP A 170 35.72 8.90 -7.32
CA ASP A 170 35.64 10.21 -7.96
C ASP A 170 34.17 10.69 -8.03
N GLU A 171 33.94 12.00 -7.85
CA GLU A 171 32.59 12.57 -7.91
C GLU A 171 31.87 12.27 -9.23
N LYS A 172 32.59 12.27 -10.34
CA LYS A 172 32.02 11.89 -11.65
C LYS A 172 31.59 10.44 -11.70
N LYS A 173 32.34 9.52 -11.09
CA LYS A 173 31.96 8.10 -10.97
C LYS A 173 30.87 7.88 -9.92
N PHE A 174 30.86 8.68 -8.86
CA PHE A 174 29.83 8.60 -7.81
C PHE A 174 28.46 9.12 -8.31
N HIS A 175 28.47 10.23 -9.06
CA HIS A 175 27.28 10.79 -9.69
C HIS A 175 27.06 10.25 -11.10
N GLY A 176 28.00 9.51 -11.63
CA GLY A 176 28.04 9.02 -13.00
C GLY A 176 27.49 7.62 -13.16
N GLU A 177 27.22 7.40 -14.34
CA GLU A 177 26.83 6.24 -15.08
C GLU A 177 27.57 5.00 -14.58
N THR A 178 26.89 4.21 -13.78
CA THR A 178 27.32 2.82 -13.62
C THR A 178 26.82 2.07 -14.84
N ALA A 179 27.59 2.14 -15.93
CA ALA A 179 27.24 1.56 -17.23
C ALA A 179 26.80 0.09 -17.15
N GLU A 180 27.37 -0.66 -16.20
CA GLU A 180 26.99 -2.04 -15.94
C GLU A 180 25.58 -2.19 -15.39
N VAL A 181 25.16 -1.30 -14.47
CA VAL A 181 23.80 -1.32 -13.91
C VAL A 181 22.80 -0.83 -14.94
N GLU A 182 23.17 0.16 -15.72
CA GLU A 182 22.37 0.67 -16.84
C GLU A 182 22.14 -0.42 -17.90
N MET A 183 23.20 -1.09 -18.34
CA MET A 183 23.12 -2.21 -19.27
C MET A 183 22.25 -3.35 -18.71
N PHE A 184 22.34 -3.62 -17.42
CA PHE A 184 21.52 -4.64 -16.78
C PHE A 184 20.03 -4.24 -16.71
N TYR A 185 19.71 -2.97 -16.43
CA TYR A 185 18.33 -2.50 -16.51
C TYR A 185 17.75 -2.67 -17.91
N HIS A 186 18.55 -2.45 -18.95
CA HIS A 186 18.15 -2.71 -20.33
C HIS A 186 17.86 -4.21 -20.56
N MET A 187 18.79 -5.10 -20.17
CA MET A 187 18.61 -6.54 -20.33
C MET A 187 17.33 -7.07 -19.64
N ILE A 188 17.08 -6.63 -18.40
CA ILE A 188 15.89 -7.08 -17.67
C ILE A 188 14.63 -6.41 -18.18
N SER A 189 14.73 -5.17 -18.64
CA SER A 189 13.58 -4.43 -19.15
C SER A 189 12.92 -5.17 -20.33
N ASP A 190 13.68 -5.92 -21.12
CA ASP A 190 13.17 -6.70 -22.24
C ASP A 190 12.35 -7.93 -21.80
N GLU A 191 12.61 -8.47 -20.60
CA GLU A 191 11.83 -9.59 -20.04
C GLU A 191 10.48 -9.17 -19.46
N TYR A 192 10.31 -7.89 -19.13
CA TYR A 192 9.08 -7.36 -18.54
C TYR A 192 8.16 -6.78 -19.62
N ARG A 193 6.89 -7.16 -19.57
CA ARG A 193 5.89 -6.64 -20.50
C ARG A 193 5.80 -5.10 -20.44
N ILE A 194 5.75 -4.51 -21.62
CA ILE A 194 5.49 -3.06 -21.75
C ILE A 194 4.08 -2.78 -21.21
N PRO A 195 3.90 -1.74 -20.37
CA PRO A 195 2.57 -1.39 -19.89
C PRO A 195 1.67 -0.98 -21.06
N VAL A 196 0.49 -1.57 -21.13
CA VAL A 196 -0.55 -1.20 -22.10
C VAL A 196 -1.76 -0.67 -21.34
N VAL A 197 -2.19 0.52 -21.69
CA VAL A 197 -3.35 1.17 -21.09
C VAL A 197 -4.57 0.90 -21.97
N ASN A 198 -5.55 0.14 -21.46
CA ASN A 198 -6.78 -0.14 -22.19
C ASN A 198 -7.75 1.06 -22.18
N LYS A 199 -7.78 1.82 -21.09
CA LYS A 199 -8.65 2.97 -20.90
C LYS A 199 -8.02 3.94 -19.90
N ALA A 200 -7.39 5.01 -20.41
CA ALA A 200 -6.77 6.03 -19.58
C ALA A 200 -7.83 6.92 -18.90
N HIS A 201 -7.51 7.41 -17.72
CA HIS A 201 -8.22 8.51 -17.09
C HIS A 201 -7.68 9.82 -17.65
N VAL A 202 -8.48 10.56 -18.40
CA VAL A 202 -8.04 11.81 -19.03
C VAL A 202 -7.64 12.82 -17.98
N LYS A 203 -6.36 13.14 -17.90
CA LYS A 203 -5.82 14.15 -16.98
C LYS A 203 -6.03 15.54 -17.58
N MET A 204 -6.55 16.42 -16.77
CA MET A 204 -6.84 17.81 -17.10
C MET A 204 -6.23 18.72 -16.05
N ASP A 205 -5.58 19.77 -16.49
CA ASP A 205 -5.12 20.86 -15.63
C ASP A 205 -6.00 22.12 -15.84
N THR A 206 -5.67 23.21 -15.17
CA THR A 206 -6.44 24.47 -15.21
C THR A 206 -6.58 25.08 -16.63
N ARG A 207 -5.70 24.69 -17.56
CA ARG A 207 -5.82 25.10 -18.99
C ARG A 207 -6.98 24.37 -19.69
N LEU A 208 -7.28 23.14 -19.25
CA LEU A 208 -8.17 22.19 -19.91
C LEU A 208 -9.53 22.07 -19.24
N CYS A 209 -9.64 22.37 -17.97
CA CYS A 209 -10.90 22.28 -17.25
C CYS A 209 -11.07 23.35 -16.18
N CYS A 210 -12.33 23.62 -15.87
CA CYS A 210 -12.76 24.40 -14.72
C CYS A 210 -13.92 23.66 -14.03
N LEU A 211 -13.98 23.71 -12.71
CA LEU A 211 -15.07 23.17 -11.92
C LEU A 211 -15.69 24.32 -11.12
N GLU A 212 -16.90 24.68 -11.48
CA GLU A 212 -17.62 25.81 -10.89
C GLU A 212 -18.82 25.31 -10.09
N LYS A 213 -19.18 26.04 -9.04
CA LYS A 213 -20.38 25.74 -8.27
C LYS A 213 -21.60 26.04 -9.15
N ALA A 214 -22.54 25.11 -9.21
CA ALA A 214 -23.78 25.35 -9.95
C ALA A 214 -24.67 26.34 -9.22
N GLU A 215 -25.33 27.20 -9.97
CA GLU A 215 -26.36 28.10 -9.44
C GLU A 215 -27.72 27.38 -9.28
N ASP A 216 -27.90 26.24 -9.94
CA ASP A 216 -29.11 25.44 -9.94
C ASP A 216 -29.12 24.44 -8.75
N VAL A 217 -30.33 24.29 -8.15
CA VAL A 217 -30.57 23.40 -6.98
C VAL A 217 -30.39 21.91 -7.32
N LYS A 218 -30.46 21.52 -8.60
CA LYS A 218 -30.41 20.11 -9.02
C LYS A 218 -29.01 19.53 -9.15
N THR A 219 -27.98 20.35 -9.30
CA THR A 219 -26.59 19.92 -9.47
C THR A 219 -25.66 20.69 -8.54
N SER A 220 -24.61 20.03 -8.03
CA SER A 220 -23.69 20.69 -7.12
C SER A 220 -22.67 21.57 -7.85
N HIS A 221 -22.20 21.12 -9.02
CA HIS A 221 -21.15 21.78 -9.80
C HIS A 221 -21.34 21.57 -11.30
N VAL A 222 -20.71 22.43 -12.08
CA VAL A 222 -20.56 22.30 -13.52
C VAL A 222 -19.08 22.11 -13.86
N LEU A 223 -18.76 21.02 -14.55
CA LEU A 223 -17.43 20.77 -15.10
C LEU A 223 -17.39 21.31 -16.54
N ALA A 224 -16.54 22.30 -16.79
CA ALA A 224 -16.28 22.83 -18.12
C ALA A 224 -14.96 22.23 -18.67
N VAL A 225 -15.04 21.50 -19.80
CA VAL A 225 -13.91 20.76 -20.41
C VAL A 225 -13.57 21.34 -21.79
N THR A 226 -12.30 21.61 -22.03
CA THR A 226 -11.80 22.02 -23.34
C THR A 226 -11.76 20.83 -24.28
N ILE A 227 -12.42 20.94 -25.43
CA ILE A 227 -12.46 19.89 -26.46
C ILE A 227 -11.57 20.29 -27.64
N PRO A 228 -10.68 19.40 -28.11
CA PRO A 228 -9.88 19.65 -29.31
C PRO A 228 -10.77 20.01 -30.51
N GLY A 229 -10.34 20.99 -31.32
CA GLY A 229 -11.08 21.45 -32.51
C GLY A 229 -12.24 22.40 -32.23
N ARG A 230 -12.68 22.60 -31.00
CA ARG A 230 -13.71 23.58 -30.61
C ARG A 230 -13.04 24.85 -30.07
N LYS A 231 -12.81 25.85 -30.92
CA LYS A 231 -12.22 27.13 -30.49
C LYS A 231 -13.20 27.90 -29.58
N GLY A 232 -12.72 28.27 -28.38
CA GLY A 232 -13.39 29.20 -27.47
C GLY A 232 -14.61 28.69 -26.68
N LYS A 233 -15.12 27.48 -26.94
CA LYS A 233 -16.26 26.92 -26.21
C LYS A 233 -15.86 25.64 -25.45
N ARG A 234 -15.96 25.68 -24.13
CA ARG A 234 -15.82 24.48 -23.28
C ARG A 234 -17.12 23.66 -23.30
N LEU A 235 -16.98 22.36 -23.16
CA LEU A 235 -18.11 21.45 -22.99
C LEU A 235 -18.48 21.43 -21.50
N GLU A 236 -19.69 21.88 -21.19
CA GLU A 236 -20.21 21.95 -19.84
C GLU A 236 -20.98 20.66 -19.49
N ILE A 237 -20.70 20.10 -18.34
CA ILE A 237 -21.27 18.86 -17.85
C ILE A 237 -21.67 19.06 -16.39
N PRO A 238 -22.98 18.98 -16.07
CA PRO A 238 -23.43 18.96 -14.69
C PRO A 238 -22.86 17.76 -13.95
N VAL A 239 -22.29 17.98 -12.75
CA VAL A 239 -21.74 16.93 -11.90
C VAL A 239 -22.27 17.06 -10.49
N GLN A 240 -22.49 15.93 -9.84
CA GLN A 240 -23.01 15.83 -8.49
C GLN A 240 -21.93 15.30 -7.56
N ALA A 241 -21.75 15.96 -6.43
CA ALA A 241 -20.94 15.52 -5.31
C ALA A 241 -21.85 15.01 -4.18
N SER A 242 -21.41 14.00 -3.44
CA SER A 242 -22.06 13.61 -2.18
C SER A 242 -21.90 14.74 -1.14
N TRP A 243 -22.79 14.74 -0.15
CA TRP A 243 -22.72 15.73 0.94
C TRP A 243 -21.35 15.78 1.64
N ASP A 244 -20.75 14.62 1.89
CA ASP A 244 -19.41 14.53 2.48
C ASP A 244 -18.32 15.15 1.59
N VAL A 245 -18.41 14.95 0.27
CA VAL A 245 -17.50 15.60 -0.69
C VAL A 245 -17.70 17.10 -0.70
N LEU A 246 -18.94 17.60 -0.65
CA LEU A 246 -19.25 19.04 -0.58
C LEU A 246 -18.68 19.67 0.69
N ARG A 247 -18.83 19.02 1.85
CA ARG A 247 -18.24 19.45 3.12
C ARG A 247 -16.72 19.58 3.01
N ARG A 248 -16.04 18.59 2.40
CA ARG A 248 -14.59 18.61 2.19
C ARG A 248 -14.17 19.70 1.19
N MET A 249 -14.92 19.90 0.12
CA MET A 249 -14.67 20.99 -0.83
C MET A 249 -14.78 22.38 -0.22
N ALA A 250 -15.62 22.54 0.81
CA ALA A 250 -15.72 23.77 1.58
C ALA A 250 -14.55 23.99 2.54
N GLN A 251 -13.94 22.90 3.04
CA GLN A 251 -12.85 22.95 4.03
C GLN A 251 -11.45 22.99 3.42
N TYR A 252 -11.24 22.34 2.25
CA TYR A 252 -9.92 22.13 1.67
C TYR A 252 -9.85 22.66 0.26
N LYS A 253 -8.66 23.16 -0.12
CA LYS A 253 -8.41 23.62 -1.48
C LYS A 253 -8.45 22.45 -2.46
N VAL A 254 -9.31 22.53 -3.46
CA VAL A 254 -9.34 21.58 -4.58
C VAL A 254 -8.14 21.84 -5.48
N SER A 255 -7.39 20.79 -5.82
CA SER A 255 -6.30 20.87 -6.78
C SER A 255 -6.84 21.28 -8.16
N GLY A 256 -6.11 22.13 -8.86
CA GLY A 256 -6.46 22.51 -10.25
C GLY A 256 -6.28 21.38 -11.26
N SER A 257 -5.73 20.23 -10.87
CA SER A 257 -5.59 19.05 -11.73
C SER A 257 -6.67 18.03 -11.39
N MET A 258 -7.44 17.64 -12.40
CA MET A 258 -8.53 16.68 -12.29
C MET A 258 -8.37 15.57 -13.33
N ARG A 259 -9.06 14.45 -13.12
CA ARG A 259 -9.10 13.35 -14.09
C ARG A 259 -10.54 12.91 -14.29
N TYR A 260 -10.92 12.60 -15.52
CA TYR A 260 -12.21 11.96 -15.76
C TYR A 260 -12.07 10.62 -16.47
N THR A 261 -13.09 9.79 -16.32
CA THR A 261 -13.30 8.57 -17.10
C THR A 261 -14.81 8.37 -17.31
N ILE A 262 -15.19 7.84 -18.46
CA ILE A 262 -16.56 7.40 -18.69
C ILE A 262 -16.68 5.95 -18.22
N THR A 263 -17.62 5.68 -17.31
CA THR A 263 -17.87 4.34 -16.78
C THR A 263 -18.55 3.45 -17.81
N ALA A 264 -18.61 2.12 -17.57
CA ALA A 264 -19.36 1.20 -18.44
C ALA A 264 -20.86 1.53 -18.55
N GLY A 265 -21.43 2.19 -17.51
CA GLY A 265 -22.82 2.68 -17.53
C GLY A 265 -23.01 4.03 -18.22
N GLY A 266 -21.97 4.60 -18.86
CA GLY A 266 -22.05 5.88 -19.57
C GLY A 266 -21.99 7.12 -18.65
N PHE A 267 -21.74 6.96 -17.34
CA PHE A 267 -21.57 8.09 -16.41
C PHE A 267 -20.17 8.64 -16.50
N LEU A 268 -20.04 9.96 -16.43
CA LEU A 268 -18.76 10.60 -16.18
C LEU A 268 -18.40 10.45 -14.70
N LYS A 269 -17.23 9.89 -14.41
CA LYS A 269 -16.61 9.90 -13.10
C LYS A 269 -15.46 10.89 -13.11
N LEU A 270 -15.61 11.99 -12.37
CA LEU A 270 -14.59 13.01 -12.19
C LEU A 270 -13.83 12.73 -10.89
N THR A 271 -12.53 12.70 -10.95
CA THR A 271 -11.64 12.57 -9.78
C THR A 271 -10.99 13.92 -9.51
N CYS A 272 -11.26 14.48 -8.34
CA CYS A 272 -10.62 15.69 -7.81
C CYS A 272 -9.73 15.32 -6.64
N SER A 273 -8.69 16.10 -6.39
CA SER A 273 -7.80 15.92 -5.23
C SER A 273 -7.85 17.16 -4.34
N PHE A 274 -7.80 16.93 -3.03
CA PHE A 274 -7.64 17.98 -2.02
C PHE A 274 -6.24 17.95 -1.45
N GLU A 275 -5.70 19.11 -1.20
CA GLU A 275 -4.43 19.29 -0.49
C GLU A 275 -4.70 19.80 0.93
N LYS A 276 -4.10 19.14 1.90
CA LYS A 276 -4.11 19.56 3.30
C LYS A 276 -2.69 19.57 3.82
N LYS A 277 -2.28 20.69 4.41
CA LYS A 277 -1.04 20.78 5.17
C LYS A 277 -1.33 20.49 6.62
N THR A 278 -0.64 19.54 7.20
CA THR A 278 -0.71 19.21 8.62
C THR A 278 0.62 19.47 9.28
N GLN A 279 0.55 19.83 10.55
CA GLN A 279 1.71 19.97 11.42
C GLN A 279 1.60 18.90 12.49
N THR A 280 2.65 18.08 12.63
CA THR A 280 2.73 17.03 13.64
C THR A 280 3.74 17.46 14.69
N PRO A 281 3.41 17.48 15.99
CA PRO A 281 4.38 17.75 17.05
C PRO A 281 5.49 16.71 17.08
N GLU A 282 6.73 17.11 17.36
CA GLU A 282 7.85 16.19 17.61
C GLU A 282 7.80 15.62 19.04
N GLU A 283 7.32 16.42 20.00
CA GLU A 283 7.18 16.01 21.39
C GLU A 283 5.78 15.48 21.66
N HIS A 284 5.69 14.40 22.39
CA HIS A 284 4.43 13.78 22.81
C HIS A 284 4.36 13.73 24.34
N SER A 285 3.16 13.87 24.88
CA SER A 285 2.87 13.85 26.32
C SER A 285 2.39 12.46 26.78
N LYS A 286 1.81 11.67 25.88
CA LYS A 286 1.23 10.36 26.16
C LYS A 286 1.47 9.44 24.97
N VAL A 287 1.75 8.17 25.24
CA VAL A 287 1.81 7.10 24.24
C VAL A 287 0.63 6.17 24.42
N ILE A 288 -0.08 5.85 23.34
CA ILE A 288 -1.13 4.82 23.30
C ILE A 288 -0.63 3.71 22.37
N GLY A 289 -0.49 2.50 22.92
CA GLY A 289 -0.22 1.29 22.14
C GLY A 289 -1.53 0.75 21.56
N VAL A 290 -1.49 0.36 20.29
CA VAL A 290 -2.64 -0.19 19.55
C VAL A 290 -2.26 -1.54 18.97
N ASP A 291 -2.87 -2.60 19.49
CA ASP A 291 -2.79 -3.93 18.91
C ASP A 291 -3.90 -4.12 17.87
N VAL A 292 -3.54 -4.70 16.72
CA VAL A 292 -4.46 -4.94 15.59
C VAL A 292 -4.92 -6.38 15.64
N GLY A 293 -6.12 -6.59 16.14
CA GLY A 293 -6.71 -7.92 16.35
C GLY A 293 -7.31 -8.57 15.10
N ILE A 294 -7.74 -9.82 15.28
CA ILE A 294 -8.49 -10.59 14.27
C ILE A 294 -9.99 -10.51 14.56
N THR A 295 -10.39 -10.57 15.82
CA THR A 295 -11.78 -10.50 16.26
C THR A 295 -12.16 -9.04 16.46
N ASP A 296 -11.42 -8.36 17.30
CA ASP A 296 -11.58 -6.95 17.57
C ASP A 296 -10.59 -6.16 16.70
N ALA A 297 -11.03 -5.04 16.11
CA ALA A 297 -10.21 -4.30 15.19
C ALA A 297 -8.98 -3.69 15.88
N PHE A 298 -9.20 -3.05 17.03
CA PHE A 298 -8.15 -2.50 17.86
C PHE A 298 -8.37 -2.83 19.34
N HIS A 299 -7.26 -3.18 20.01
CA HIS A 299 -7.12 -3.10 21.46
C HIS A 299 -6.12 -2.00 21.80
N THR A 300 -6.48 -1.10 22.70
CA THR A 300 -5.63 0.01 23.10
C THR A 300 -5.02 -0.22 24.49
N SER A 301 -3.87 0.34 24.76
CA SER A 301 -3.16 0.22 26.04
C SER A 301 -3.86 0.91 27.23
N ASP A 302 -4.91 1.66 26.96
CA ASP A 302 -5.81 2.23 27.97
C ASP A 302 -7.10 1.41 28.17
N GLY A 303 -7.13 0.18 27.63
CA GLY A 303 -8.15 -0.83 27.90
C GLY A 303 -9.38 -0.75 27.01
N GLN A 304 -9.36 -0.01 25.91
CA GLN A 304 -10.49 0.06 24.99
C GLN A 304 -10.40 -1.06 23.94
N ALA A 305 -11.50 -1.79 23.71
CA ALA A 305 -11.71 -2.64 22.55
C ALA A 305 -12.60 -1.88 21.56
N ILE A 306 -12.10 -1.66 20.34
CA ILE A 306 -12.77 -0.83 19.33
C ILE A 306 -13.17 -1.71 18.16
N GLU A 307 -14.47 -1.75 17.87
CA GLU A 307 -15.10 -2.45 16.77
C GLU A 307 -14.74 -3.96 16.65
N SER A 308 -15.67 -4.75 16.18
CA SER A 308 -15.46 -6.19 16.04
C SER A 308 -15.68 -6.65 14.60
N PHE A 309 -14.81 -7.56 14.14
CA PHE A 309 -15.00 -8.27 12.88
C PHE A 309 -15.93 -9.49 13.02
N GLN A 310 -16.48 -9.77 14.23
CA GLN A 310 -17.34 -10.93 14.43
C GLN A 310 -18.51 -11.00 13.44
N PRO A 311 -19.23 -9.90 13.12
CA PRO A 311 -20.29 -9.94 12.10
C PRO A 311 -19.81 -10.39 10.72
N ALA A 312 -18.59 -10.01 10.33
CA ALA A 312 -18.01 -10.45 9.06
C ALA A 312 -17.62 -11.93 9.11
N ILE A 313 -17.11 -12.40 10.25
CA ILE A 313 -16.74 -13.81 10.49
C ILE A 313 -17.99 -14.68 10.39
N ASP A 314 -19.05 -14.32 11.09
CA ASP A 314 -20.31 -15.04 11.11
C ASP A 314 -20.94 -15.11 9.72
N PHE A 315 -20.97 -13.97 9.01
CA PHE A 315 -21.47 -13.93 7.63
C PHE A 315 -20.64 -14.82 6.68
N TYR A 316 -19.31 -14.85 6.85
CA TYR A 316 -18.47 -15.71 6.04
C TYR A 316 -18.79 -17.19 6.28
N GLN A 317 -18.91 -17.61 7.52
CA GLN A 317 -19.17 -19.00 7.92
C GLN A 317 -20.55 -19.48 7.51
N THR A 318 -21.57 -18.65 7.70
CA THR A 318 -22.96 -19.02 7.45
C THR A 318 -23.37 -18.89 5.99
N GLU A 319 -22.80 -17.90 5.26
CA GLU A 319 -23.29 -17.53 3.95
C GLU A 319 -22.27 -17.73 2.81
N VAL A 320 -21.02 -17.36 3.03
CA VAL A 320 -20.00 -17.37 1.96
C VAL A 320 -19.44 -18.77 1.77
N GLU A 321 -18.90 -19.38 2.83
CA GLU A 321 -18.27 -20.70 2.80
C GLU A 321 -19.21 -21.79 2.26
N PRO A 322 -20.46 -21.94 2.74
CA PRO A 322 -21.39 -22.93 2.20
C PRO A 322 -21.74 -22.70 0.73
N SER A 323 -21.84 -21.44 0.30
CA SER A 323 -22.12 -21.09 -1.10
C SER A 323 -21.00 -21.52 -2.05
N PHE A 324 -19.73 -21.33 -1.64
CA PHE A 324 -18.58 -21.81 -2.39
C PHE A 324 -18.43 -23.32 -2.30
N GLY A 325 -18.80 -23.95 -1.18
CA GLY A 325 -18.86 -25.39 -1.03
C GLY A 325 -19.77 -26.04 -2.07
N LYS A 326 -20.99 -25.52 -2.24
CA LYS A 326 -21.95 -25.96 -3.28
C LYS A 326 -21.35 -25.81 -4.70
N LEU A 327 -20.74 -24.67 -5.01
CA LEU A 327 -20.11 -24.46 -6.30
C LEU A 327 -18.93 -25.40 -6.55
N SER A 328 -18.13 -25.68 -5.52
CA SER A 328 -17.03 -26.64 -5.57
C SER A 328 -17.53 -28.06 -5.81
N ALA A 329 -18.61 -28.48 -5.18
CA ALA A 329 -19.24 -29.78 -5.40
C ALA A 329 -19.68 -29.97 -6.87
N LEU A 330 -20.31 -28.95 -7.46
CA LEU A 330 -20.66 -28.99 -8.89
C LEU A 330 -19.44 -29.13 -9.79
N ARG A 331 -18.39 -28.40 -9.52
CA ARG A 331 -17.12 -28.47 -10.28
C ARG A 331 -16.46 -29.84 -10.14
N ASN A 332 -16.40 -30.38 -8.95
CA ASN A 332 -15.85 -31.70 -8.69
C ASN A 332 -16.64 -32.80 -9.41
N ARG A 333 -17.98 -32.73 -9.39
CA ARG A 333 -18.86 -33.66 -10.11
C ARG A 333 -18.62 -33.61 -11.62
N LYS A 334 -18.52 -32.39 -12.20
CA LYS A 334 -18.17 -32.23 -13.62
C LYS A 334 -16.80 -32.85 -13.93
N GLN A 335 -15.80 -32.64 -13.07
CA GLN A 335 -14.45 -33.17 -13.27
C GLN A 335 -14.41 -34.70 -13.16
N GLN A 336 -15.18 -35.30 -12.25
CA GLN A 336 -15.32 -36.74 -12.13
C GLN A 336 -15.94 -37.36 -13.39
N LEU A 337 -17.03 -36.77 -13.91
CA LEU A 337 -17.65 -37.22 -15.16
C LEU A 337 -16.66 -37.11 -16.34
N ARG A 338 -15.91 -36.01 -16.42
CA ARG A 338 -14.89 -35.81 -17.46
C ARG A 338 -13.77 -36.87 -17.40
N ARG A 339 -13.30 -37.19 -16.17
CA ARG A 339 -12.28 -38.23 -15.96
C ARG A 339 -12.83 -39.61 -16.33
N PHE A 340 -14.06 -39.92 -15.96
CA PHE A 340 -14.73 -41.19 -16.27
C PHE A 340 -14.86 -41.36 -17.79
N LEU A 341 -15.40 -40.36 -18.51
CA LEU A 341 -15.53 -40.37 -19.96
C LEU A 341 -14.17 -40.54 -20.66
N LYS A 342 -13.10 -39.91 -20.13
CA LYS A 342 -11.77 -40.05 -20.70
C LYS A 342 -11.20 -41.47 -20.49
N LYS A 343 -11.42 -42.06 -19.32
CA LYS A 343 -10.89 -43.40 -18.97
C LYS A 343 -11.57 -44.52 -19.75
N HIS A 344 -12.90 -44.41 -19.96
CA HIS A 344 -13.72 -45.45 -20.58
C HIS A 344 -14.19 -45.13 -22.00
N LYS A 345 -13.44 -44.26 -22.72
CA LYS A 345 -13.85 -43.77 -24.05
C LYS A 345 -14.09 -44.89 -25.08
N ALA A 346 -13.34 -45.96 -25.02
CA ALA A 346 -13.44 -47.09 -25.94
C ALA A 346 -14.49 -48.15 -25.54
N GLU A 347 -14.90 -48.17 -24.28
CA GLU A 347 -15.76 -49.22 -23.69
C GLU A 347 -17.22 -48.81 -23.58
N LEU A 348 -17.50 -47.49 -23.62
CA LEU A 348 -18.85 -46.98 -23.39
C LEU A 348 -19.68 -46.97 -24.70
N PRO A 349 -20.92 -47.49 -24.65
CA PRO A 349 -21.88 -47.33 -25.74
C PRO A 349 -22.11 -45.84 -26.06
N GLU A 350 -22.31 -45.55 -27.37
CA GLU A 350 -22.41 -44.16 -27.82
C GLU A 350 -23.58 -43.37 -27.14
N ALA A 351 -24.72 -44.02 -26.94
CA ALA A 351 -25.87 -43.45 -26.24
C ALA A 351 -25.51 -43.05 -24.78
N VAL A 352 -24.71 -43.87 -24.09
CA VAL A 352 -24.27 -43.60 -22.70
C VAL A 352 -23.29 -42.41 -22.68
N SER A 353 -22.33 -42.41 -23.61
CA SER A 353 -21.36 -41.34 -23.80
C SER A 353 -22.06 -40.00 -24.10
N HIS A 354 -23.08 -40.01 -24.96
CA HIS A 354 -23.88 -38.86 -25.30
C HIS A 354 -24.62 -38.30 -24.08
N ASN A 355 -25.31 -39.17 -23.31
CA ASN A 355 -26.04 -38.77 -22.09
C ASN A 355 -25.10 -38.17 -21.01
N LEU A 356 -23.90 -38.74 -20.85
CA LEU A 356 -22.92 -38.21 -19.91
C LEU A 356 -22.39 -36.83 -20.32
N ARG A 357 -22.15 -36.60 -21.63
CA ARG A 357 -21.77 -35.28 -22.16
C ARG A 357 -22.90 -34.27 -21.93
N LYS A 358 -24.14 -34.60 -22.24
CA LYS A 358 -25.31 -33.75 -21.98
C LYS A 358 -25.43 -33.35 -20.51
N ARG A 359 -25.16 -34.32 -19.60
CA ARG A 359 -25.14 -34.04 -18.16
C ARG A 359 -24.00 -33.11 -17.74
N MET A 360 -22.82 -33.23 -18.37
CA MET A 360 -21.70 -32.28 -18.18
C MET A 360 -22.05 -30.88 -18.64
N ASP A 361 -22.74 -30.73 -19.76
CA ASP A 361 -23.16 -29.44 -20.30
C ASP A 361 -24.18 -28.75 -19.36
N HIS A 362 -25.12 -29.51 -18.79
CA HIS A 362 -26.02 -28.99 -17.76
C HIS A 362 -25.27 -28.50 -16.53
N LEU A 363 -24.30 -29.29 -16.02
CA LEU A 363 -23.48 -28.86 -14.89
C LEU A 363 -22.66 -27.61 -15.22
N GLU A 364 -22.17 -27.49 -16.44
CA GLU A 364 -21.45 -26.29 -16.88
C GLU A 364 -22.34 -25.06 -16.90
N LYS A 365 -23.58 -25.21 -17.38
CA LYS A 365 -24.60 -24.14 -17.37
C LYS A 365 -24.90 -23.70 -15.93
N ASP A 366 -25.10 -24.66 -15.01
CA ASP A 366 -25.36 -24.37 -13.59
C ASP A 366 -24.18 -23.64 -12.94
N ILE A 367 -22.93 -24.09 -13.22
CA ILE A 367 -21.71 -23.44 -12.74
C ILE A 367 -21.60 -22.00 -13.24
N ARG A 368 -21.84 -21.76 -14.55
CA ARG A 368 -21.79 -20.42 -15.16
C ARG A 368 -22.87 -19.48 -14.61
N GLN A 369 -24.06 -20.01 -14.34
CA GLN A 369 -25.18 -19.24 -13.81
C GLN A 369 -25.07 -18.96 -12.30
N SER A 370 -24.22 -19.67 -11.59
CA SER A 370 -24.03 -19.53 -10.15
C SER A 370 -23.30 -18.22 -9.76
N LYS A 371 -24.04 -17.12 -9.75
CA LYS A 371 -23.53 -15.78 -9.36
C LYS A 371 -23.63 -15.51 -7.85
N ALA A 372 -24.42 -16.30 -7.12
CA ALA A 372 -24.69 -16.10 -5.69
C ALA A 372 -23.44 -16.12 -4.81
N PRO A 373 -22.48 -17.08 -4.94
CA PRO A 373 -21.26 -17.10 -4.12
C PRO A 373 -20.44 -15.81 -4.26
N TYR A 374 -20.35 -15.27 -5.46
CA TYR A 374 -19.58 -14.04 -5.73
C TYR A 374 -20.28 -12.79 -5.18
N ARG A 375 -21.63 -12.73 -5.22
CA ARG A 375 -22.40 -11.64 -4.59
C ARG A 375 -22.23 -11.65 -3.08
N LYS A 376 -22.33 -12.84 -2.43
CA LYS A 376 -22.11 -13.00 -0.99
C LYS A 376 -20.69 -12.62 -0.60
N LYS A 377 -19.69 -13.05 -1.38
CA LYS A 377 -18.29 -12.65 -1.15
C LYS A 377 -18.09 -11.14 -1.27
N ARG A 378 -18.76 -10.47 -2.21
CA ARG A 378 -18.71 -9.01 -2.34
C ARG A 378 -19.31 -8.33 -1.10
N HIS A 379 -20.44 -8.80 -0.63
CA HIS A 379 -21.08 -8.27 0.57
C HIS A 379 -20.21 -8.48 1.82
N TYR A 380 -19.59 -9.63 1.97
CA TYR A 380 -18.58 -9.88 3.00
C TYR A 380 -17.45 -8.83 3.01
N TYR A 381 -16.90 -8.49 1.84
CA TYR A 381 -15.89 -7.43 1.77
C TYR A 381 -16.43 -6.04 2.10
N GLN A 382 -17.71 -5.77 1.81
CA GLN A 382 -18.35 -4.51 2.20
C GLN A 382 -18.47 -4.39 3.73
N ILE A 383 -18.84 -5.48 4.41
CA ILE A 383 -18.88 -5.52 5.88
C ILE A 383 -17.48 -5.23 6.45
N ILE A 384 -16.44 -5.93 5.96
CA ILE A 384 -15.05 -5.68 6.40
C ILE A 384 -14.65 -4.22 6.19
N GLU A 385 -14.89 -3.66 5.02
CA GLU A 385 -14.52 -2.27 4.72
C GLU A 385 -15.27 -1.27 5.61
N GLN A 386 -16.51 -1.54 5.93
CA GLN A 386 -17.31 -0.73 6.85
C GLN A 386 -16.75 -0.82 8.27
N THR A 387 -16.47 -2.02 8.78
CA THR A 387 -15.85 -2.21 10.11
C THR A 387 -14.50 -1.50 10.21
N ILE A 388 -13.65 -1.62 9.17
CA ILE A 388 -12.35 -0.90 9.14
C ILE A 388 -12.55 0.62 9.22
N ARG A 389 -13.54 1.17 8.51
CA ARG A 389 -13.82 2.62 8.57
C ARG A 389 -14.29 3.03 9.94
N SER A 390 -15.29 2.33 10.47
CA SER A 390 -15.85 2.61 11.79
C SER A 390 -14.76 2.54 12.86
N ALA A 391 -13.95 1.48 12.88
CA ALA A 391 -12.86 1.32 13.85
C ALA A 391 -11.86 2.47 13.82
N VAL A 392 -11.43 2.88 12.62
CA VAL A 392 -10.47 3.98 12.49
C VAL A 392 -11.10 5.31 12.88
N ASP A 393 -12.33 5.56 12.47
CA ASP A 393 -13.03 6.82 12.81
C ASP A 393 -13.26 6.90 14.34
N THR A 394 -13.70 5.81 14.99
CA THR A 394 -13.87 5.72 16.45
C THR A 394 -12.53 5.95 17.18
N TYR A 395 -11.44 5.33 16.71
CA TYR A 395 -10.13 5.55 17.32
C TYR A 395 -9.65 7.01 17.19
N ILE A 396 -9.80 7.62 16.01
CA ILE A 396 -9.44 9.03 15.81
C ILE A 396 -10.27 9.96 16.70
N GLU A 397 -11.56 9.67 16.88
CA GLU A 397 -12.44 10.41 17.77
C GLU A 397 -12.03 10.27 19.24
N SER A 398 -11.58 9.08 19.67
CA SER A 398 -11.10 8.82 21.04
C SER A 398 -9.83 9.62 21.40
N LEU A 399 -9.09 10.11 20.41
CA LEU A 399 -7.95 11.02 20.66
C LEU A 399 -8.36 12.45 21.00
N HIS A 400 -9.65 12.78 20.94
CA HIS A 400 -10.22 14.10 21.29
C HIS A 400 -9.49 15.32 20.70
N GLY A 401 -8.82 15.13 19.56
CA GLY A 401 -8.04 16.18 18.90
C GLY A 401 -6.68 16.50 19.54
N ASP A 402 -6.28 15.78 20.57
CA ASP A 402 -5.00 15.97 21.25
C ASP A 402 -3.83 15.41 20.41
N LYS A 403 -3.14 16.29 19.71
CA LYS A 403 -2.02 15.95 18.82
C LYS A 403 -0.72 15.64 19.58
N THR A 404 -0.70 15.76 20.91
CA THR A 404 0.45 15.35 21.73
C THR A 404 0.42 13.86 22.08
N ILE A 405 -0.63 13.13 21.70
CA ILE A 405 -0.75 11.69 21.86
C ILE A 405 -0.04 10.99 20.70
N LEU A 406 1.00 10.21 21.02
CA LEU A 406 1.70 9.33 20.08
C LEU A 406 0.98 7.98 19.99
N THR A 407 0.54 7.58 18.80
CA THR A 407 0.00 6.25 18.55
C THR A 407 1.13 5.29 18.18
N ALA A 408 1.36 4.26 19.00
CA ALA A 408 2.29 3.17 18.70
C ALA A 408 1.54 1.96 18.17
N MET A 409 2.00 1.35 17.08
CA MET A 409 1.41 0.16 16.48
C MET A 409 2.49 -0.80 15.98
N GLU A 410 2.16 -2.07 15.81
CA GLU A 410 3.11 -3.05 15.29
C GLU A 410 3.42 -2.85 13.81
N LEU A 411 4.71 -3.05 13.45
CA LEU A 411 5.14 -3.20 12.07
C LEU A 411 4.79 -4.61 11.59
N LEU A 412 3.59 -4.79 11.04
CA LEU A 412 3.11 -6.08 10.57
C LEU A 412 3.76 -6.48 9.23
N ASP A 413 4.50 -7.58 9.21
CA ASP A 413 4.93 -8.21 7.97
C ASP A 413 3.83 -9.12 7.42
N ILE A 414 3.18 -8.62 6.37
CA ILE A 414 2.01 -9.26 5.76
C ILE A 414 2.33 -10.66 5.18
N LYS A 415 3.58 -10.93 4.81
CA LYS A 415 3.98 -12.19 4.16
C LYS A 415 4.06 -13.39 5.12
N GLU A 416 4.16 -13.17 6.42
CA GLU A 416 4.39 -14.24 7.40
C GLU A 416 3.13 -14.84 8.04
N PHE A 417 1.95 -14.29 7.77
CA PHE A 417 0.69 -14.81 8.31
C PHE A 417 0.15 -16.01 7.50
N ASN A 418 0.95 -17.05 7.36
CA ASN A 418 0.52 -18.29 6.73
C ASN A 418 -0.05 -19.26 7.79
N LYS A 419 -1.27 -18.98 8.27
CA LYS A 419 -2.05 -19.89 9.12
C LYS A 419 -2.89 -20.84 8.25
N SER A 420 -3.65 -21.75 8.87
CA SER A 420 -4.43 -22.75 8.13
C SER A 420 -5.27 -22.12 7.00
N ARG A 421 -5.49 -22.88 5.92
CA ARG A 421 -6.25 -22.46 4.72
C ARG A 421 -7.63 -21.87 5.06
N LYS A 422 -8.24 -22.35 6.13
CA LYS A 422 -9.54 -21.93 6.63
C LYS A 422 -9.47 -20.52 7.25
N VAL A 423 -8.47 -20.25 8.11
CA VAL A 423 -8.25 -18.95 8.75
C VAL A 423 -7.75 -17.91 7.73
N ASN A 424 -6.90 -18.33 6.79
CA ASN A 424 -6.44 -17.46 5.70
C ASN A 424 -7.57 -17.07 4.74
N GLY A 425 -8.58 -17.93 4.57
CA GLY A 425 -9.76 -17.62 3.75
C GLY A 425 -10.70 -16.63 4.42
N MET A 426 -10.83 -16.68 5.73
CA MET A 426 -11.76 -15.87 6.51
C MET A 426 -11.27 -14.45 6.78
N LEU A 427 -10.05 -14.32 7.26
CA LEU A 427 -9.52 -13.07 7.79
C LEU A 427 -8.18 -12.78 7.17
N SER A 428 -8.09 -13.05 5.88
CA SER A 428 -6.83 -12.91 5.21
C SER A 428 -6.11 -11.64 5.72
N VAL A 429 -4.81 -11.76 5.77
CA VAL A 429 -3.77 -10.74 5.76
C VAL A 429 -4.22 -9.37 5.20
N PHE A 430 -5.22 -9.39 4.36
CA PHE A 430 -5.88 -8.26 3.73
C PHE A 430 -6.59 -7.30 4.72
N SER A 431 -7.27 -7.80 5.75
CA SER A 431 -7.98 -6.91 6.68
C SER A 431 -7.01 -6.19 7.63
N ARG A 432 -6.01 -6.89 8.18
CA ARG A 432 -5.03 -6.28 9.10
C ARG A 432 -4.15 -5.25 8.40
N GLY A 433 -3.57 -5.58 7.24
CA GLY A 433 -2.75 -4.64 6.48
C GLY A 433 -3.54 -3.40 6.04
N LYS A 434 -4.78 -3.59 5.59
CA LYS A 434 -5.66 -2.47 5.25
C LYS A 434 -6.05 -1.63 6.47
N LEU A 435 -6.29 -2.27 7.61
CA LEU A 435 -6.67 -1.58 8.83
C LEU A 435 -5.52 -0.69 9.32
N THR A 436 -4.30 -1.23 9.42
CA THR A 436 -3.10 -0.47 9.79
C THR A 436 -2.81 0.65 8.80
N GLU A 437 -2.86 0.35 7.49
CA GLU A 437 -2.64 1.36 6.44
C GLU A 437 -3.69 2.49 6.49
N LYS A 438 -4.95 2.13 6.72
CA LYS A 438 -6.03 3.11 6.86
C LYS A 438 -5.83 3.97 8.10
N LEU A 439 -5.49 3.35 9.24
CA LEU A 439 -5.21 4.09 10.49
C LEU A 439 -4.06 5.07 10.31
N MET A 440 -2.92 4.65 9.75
CA MET A 440 -1.77 5.52 9.48
C MET A 440 -2.14 6.70 8.59
N LYS A 441 -2.94 6.46 7.54
CA LYS A 441 -3.42 7.52 6.63
C LYS A 441 -4.34 8.52 7.33
N GLU A 442 -5.20 8.07 8.23
CA GLU A 442 -6.09 8.96 8.98
C GLU A 442 -5.32 9.75 10.06
N LEU A 443 -4.42 9.08 10.82
CA LEU A 443 -3.54 9.76 11.77
C LEU A 443 -2.74 10.86 11.07
N SER A 444 -2.08 10.55 9.95
CA SER A 444 -1.35 11.53 9.14
C SER A 444 -2.26 12.67 8.66
N TRP A 445 -3.47 12.35 8.18
CA TRP A 445 -4.42 13.35 7.69
C TRP A 445 -4.87 14.31 8.79
N HIS A 446 -5.01 13.82 10.01
CA HIS A 446 -5.39 14.64 11.16
C HIS A 446 -4.20 15.30 11.86
N GLY A 447 -2.97 14.92 11.51
CA GLY A 447 -1.73 15.46 12.09
C GLY A 447 -1.39 14.87 13.45
N PHE A 448 -1.87 13.65 13.75
CA PHE A 448 -1.48 12.89 14.93
C PHE A 448 -0.15 12.19 14.70
N PRO A 449 0.78 12.21 15.67
CA PRO A 449 2.02 11.45 15.57
C PRO A 449 1.76 9.95 15.72
N PHE A 450 2.52 9.13 14.98
CA PHE A 450 2.48 7.68 15.14
C PHE A 450 3.85 7.07 14.88
N VAL A 451 4.08 5.89 15.45
CA VAL A 451 5.29 5.08 15.27
C VAL A 451 4.94 3.62 15.08
N GLN A 452 5.69 2.93 14.23
CA GLN A 452 5.60 1.49 14.08
C GLN A 452 6.74 0.83 14.85
N VAL A 453 6.41 -0.15 15.70
CA VAL A 453 7.35 -0.87 16.55
C VAL A 453 7.53 -2.32 16.10
N GLU A 454 8.65 -2.92 16.48
CA GLU A 454 8.94 -4.33 16.19
C GLU A 454 7.97 -5.26 16.95
N PRO A 455 7.25 -6.17 16.26
CA PRO A 455 6.22 -7.02 16.87
C PRO A 455 6.76 -8.22 17.65
N ALA A 456 8.07 -8.48 17.62
CA ALA A 456 8.62 -9.68 18.23
C ALA A 456 8.34 -9.75 19.74
N TYR A 457 7.64 -10.81 20.17
CA TYR A 457 7.34 -11.13 21.58
C TYR A 457 6.40 -10.17 22.33
N THR A 458 5.78 -9.19 21.70
CA THR A 458 4.84 -8.26 22.34
C THR A 458 3.67 -8.97 23.01
N SER A 459 3.16 -10.04 22.41
CA SER A 459 2.03 -10.82 22.95
C SER A 459 2.45 -11.95 23.91
N GLN A 460 3.74 -12.09 24.25
CA GLN A 460 4.27 -13.17 25.10
C GLN A 460 5.02 -12.64 26.33
N THR A 461 5.26 -11.32 26.41
CA THR A 461 5.94 -10.67 27.51
C THR A 461 4.91 -10.20 28.53
N CYS A 462 5.13 -10.49 29.82
CA CYS A 462 4.26 -9.99 30.88
C CYS A 462 4.45 -8.48 31.06
N PRO A 463 3.39 -7.66 31.04
CA PRO A 463 3.51 -6.21 31.19
C PRO A 463 3.85 -5.78 32.63
N VAL A 464 3.64 -6.67 33.60
CA VAL A 464 3.87 -6.40 35.03
C VAL A 464 5.32 -6.73 35.42
N CYS A 465 5.80 -7.93 35.06
CA CYS A 465 7.12 -8.40 35.50
C CYS A 465 8.17 -8.50 34.37
N GLY A 466 7.80 -8.19 33.14
CA GLY A 466 8.70 -8.30 31.99
C GLY A 466 9.10 -9.72 31.58
N TYR A 467 8.58 -10.75 32.26
CA TYR A 467 8.94 -12.15 31.98
C TYR A 467 8.40 -12.58 30.63
N LEU A 468 9.29 -13.06 29.77
CA LEU A 468 8.95 -13.60 28.45
C LEU A 468 8.79 -15.11 28.52
N ASP A 469 7.57 -15.59 28.28
CA ASP A 469 7.29 -17.01 28.14
C ASP A 469 6.14 -17.24 27.15
N LYS A 470 6.38 -18.13 26.17
CA LYS A 470 5.35 -18.51 25.20
C LYS A 470 4.16 -19.21 25.85
N ALA A 471 4.37 -19.92 26.98
CA ALA A 471 3.31 -20.62 27.72
C ALA A 471 2.35 -19.65 28.42
N SER A 472 2.75 -18.39 28.64
CA SER A 472 1.90 -17.35 29.24
C SER A 472 0.69 -16.98 28.38
N ARG A 473 0.67 -17.25 27.08
CA ARG A 473 -0.47 -16.97 26.20
C ARG A 473 -1.19 -18.24 25.75
N ASN A 474 -2.48 -18.31 26.06
CA ASN A 474 -3.39 -19.35 25.56
C ASN A 474 -4.62 -18.70 24.90
N GLY A 475 -4.58 -18.55 23.58
CA GLY A 475 -5.64 -17.90 22.82
C GLY A 475 -5.81 -16.42 23.17
N LYS A 476 -6.97 -16.05 23.72
CA LYS A 476 -7.29 -14.69 24.19
C LYS A 476 -6.89 -14.45 25.66
N VAL A 477 -6.49 -15.49 26.39
CA VAL A 477 -6.11 -15.36 27.80
C VAL A 477 -4.59 -15.30 27.91
N PHE A 478 -4.11 -14.31 28.63
CA PHE A 478 -2.74 -14.22 29.08
C PHE A 478 -2.67 -14.55 30.57
N HIS A 479 -1.80 -15.49 30.94
CA HIS A 479 -1.53 -15.83 32.33
C HIS A 479 -0.02 -15.97 32.51
N CYS A 480 0.59 -15.04 33.22
CA CYS A 480 2.04 -15.04 33.43
C CYS A 480 2.48 -16.24 34.26
N THR A 481 3.35 -17.08 33.73
CA THR A 481 3.92 -18.23 34.42
C THR A 481 4.89 -17.85 35.54
N CYS A 482 5.32 -16.58 35.64
CA CYS A 482 6.24 -16.10 36.65
C CYS A 482 5.51 -15.40 37.82
N CYS A 483 4.69 -14.37 37.54
CA CYS A 483 4.06 -13.55 38.60
C CYS A 483 2.54 -13.79 38.74
N GLY A 484 1.95 -14.69 37.94
CA GLY A 484 0.51 -15.00 38.01
C GLY A 484 -0.41 -13.92 37.44
N HIS A 485 0.11 -12.82 36.87
CA HIS A 485 -0.71 -11.78 36.24
C HIS A 485 -1.59 -12.36 35.14
N THR A 486 -2.89 -12.06 35.18
CA THR A 486 -3.87 -12.54 34.19
C THR A 486 -4.59 -11.37 33.57
N ASP A 487 -4.69 -11.36 32.22
CA ASP A 487 -5.38 -10.31 31.47
C ASP A 487 -5.80 -10.85 30.07
N ASP A 488 -6.52 -10.03 29.29
CA ASP A 488 -6.74 -10.30 27.87
C ASP A 488 -5.43 -10.20 27.09
N ALA A 489 -5.17 -11.21 26.24
CA ALA A 489 -3.89 -11.30 25.52
C ALA A 489 -3.69 -10.17 24.48
N ASP A 490 -4.78 -9.60 23.94
CA ASP A 490 -4.72 -8.50 22.98
C ASP A 490 -4.53 -7.16 23.73
N HIS A 491 -5.08 -7.04 24.97
CA HIS A 491 -4.77 -5.91 25.86
C HIS A 491 -3.30 -5.94 26.31
N VAL A 492 -2.78 -7.10 26.74
CA VAL A 492 -1.34 -7.27 27.03
C VAL A 492 -0.48 -6.88 25.84
N GLY A 493 -0.88 -7.30 24.63
CA GLY A 493 -0.22 -6.89 23.38
C GLY A 493 -0.12 -5.38 23.24
N SER A 494 -1.23 -4.68 23.46
CA SER A 494 -1.29 -3.22 23.33
C SER A 494 -0.43 -2.48 24.38
N ILE A 495 -0.39 -2.96 25.63
CA ILE A 495 0.49 -2.42 26.69
C ILE A 495 1.96 -2.60 26.29
N ASN A 496 2.34 -3.77 25.80
CA ASN A 496 3.69 -4.04 25.36
C ASN A 496 4.09 -3.26 24.11
N ILE A 497 3.16 -2.99 23.19
CA ILE A 497 3.37 -2.10 22.05
C ILE A 497 3.67 -0.67 22.51
N LYS A 498 2.93 -0.16 23.51
CA LYS A 498 3.20 1.12 24.13
C LYS A 498 4.61 1.15 24.74
N ALA A 499 4.93 0.18 25.60
CA ALA A 499 6.25 0.08 26.25
C ALA A 499 7.39 -0.03 25.22
N ARG A 500 7.17 -0.74 24.11
CA ARG A 500 8.12 -0.90 23.01
C ARG A 500 8.45 0.41 22.30
N ALA A 501 7.50 1.32 22.16
CA ALA A 501 7.73 2.63 21.55
C ALA A 501 8.74 3.47 22.36
N GLU A 502 8.80 3.26 23.67
CA GLU A 502 9.67 3.97 24.62
C GLU A 502 10.96 3.19 24.97
N ASP A 503 11.10 1.94 24.53
CA ASP A 503 12.24 1.06 24.84
C ASP A 503 13.46 1.38 23.95
N ASN A 504 14.39 2.17 24.50
CA ASN A 504 15.58 2.62 23.78
C ASN A 504 16.53 1.47 23.39
N GLU A 505 16.64 0.40 24.19
CA GLU A 505 17.52 -0.73 23.90
C GLU A 505 16.98 -1.55 22.73
N ILE A 506 15.68 -1.86 22.72
CA ILE A 506 15.07 -2.56 21.61
C ILE A 506 15.09 -1.69 20.35
N ASN A 507 14.85 -0.38 20.47
CA ASN A 507 14.93 0.55 19.35
C ASN A 507 16.36 0.63 18.78
N ALA A 508 17.39 0.55 19.61
CA ALA A 508 18.79 0.46 19.16
C ALA A 508 19.06 -0.87 18.41
N ILE A 509 18.56 -2.00 18.93
CA ILE A 509 18.64 -3.30 18.24
C ILE A 509 17.93 -3.24 16.87
N CYS A 510 16.75 -2.63 16.80
CA CYS A 510 16.01 -2.47 15.55
C CYS A 510 16.78 -1.64 14.53
N LYS A 511 17.43 -0.56 14.94
CA LYS A 511 18.29 0.26 14.09
C LYS A 511 19.53 -0.53 13.62
N LYS A 512 20.19 -1.25 14.54
CA LYS A 512 21.39 -2.05 14.26
C LYS A 512 21.11 -3.18 13.25
N TYR A 513 19.98 -3.87 13.36
CA TYR A 513 19.63 -5.01 12.50
C TYR A 513 18.45 -4.71 11.56
N LEU A 514 18.43 -3.50 11.00
CA LEU A 514 17.32 -3.00 10.17
C LEU A 514 16.93 -3.97 9.03
N TYR A 515 17.93 -4.57 8.38
CA TYR A 515 17.75 -5.44 7.20
C TYR A 515 17.73 -6.93 7.50
N SER A 516 17.91 -7.35 8.77
CA SER A 516 17.94 -8.76 9.14
C SER A 516 16.97 -9.09 10.26
N LYS A 517 15.73 -9.44 9.89
CA LYS A 517 14.69 -9.82 10.84
C LYS A 517 15.13 -10.93 11.79
N LYS A 518 15.79 -11.98 11.26
CA LYS A 518 16.25 -13.12 12.08
C LYS A 518 17.24 -12.69 13.16
N LYS A 519 18.22 -11.83 12.83
CA LYS A 519 19.20 -11.32 13.80
C LYS A 519 18.55 -10.36 14.80
N ARG A 520 17.64 -9.52 14.32
CA ARG A 520 16.89 -8.59 15.17
C ARG A 520 16.05 -9.35 16.20
N GLN A 521 15.31 -10.36 15.79
CA GLN A 521 14.52 -11.20 16.69
C GLN A 521 15.38 -11.97 17.69
N ALA A 522 16.51 -12.55 17.25
CA ALA A 522 17.45 -13.23 18.13
C ALA A 522 18.07 -12.28 19.16
N ALA A 523 18.45 -11.06 18.77
CA ALA A 523 19.01 -10.06 19.69
C ALA A 523 17.96 -9.57 20.72
N ILE A 524 16.71 -9.38 20.29
CA ILE A 524 15.62 -9.03 21.20
C ILE A 524 15.35 -10.19 22.18
N GLN A 525 15.37 -11.44 21.71
CA GLN A 525 15.20 -12.60 22.57
C GLN A 525 16.31 -12.71 23.62
N SER A 526 17.57 -12.43 23.23
CA SER A 526 18.71 -12.40 24.15
C SER A 526 18.53 -11.33 25.23
N LEU A 527 18.18 -10.11 24.83
CA LEU A 527 17.91 -9.00 25.75
C LEU A 527 16.77 -9.34 26.74
N GLN A 528 15.69 -9.95 26.26
CA GLN A 528 14.58 -10.37 27.12
C GLN A 528 15.00 -11.48 28.10
N ALA A 529 15.87 -12.40 27.68
CA ALA A 529 16.42 -13.44 28.58
C ALA A 529 17.30 -12.83 29.69
N GLU A 530 18.07 -11.82 29.38
CA GLU A 530 18.87 -11.06 30.38
C GLU A 530 17.93 -10.36 31.37
N ARG A 531 16.91 -9.64 30.89
CA ARG A 531 15.89 -8.99 31.74
C ARG A 531 15.12 -10.00 32.60
N ASN A 532 14.79 -11.18 32.08
CA ASN A 532 14.17 -12.26 32.84
C ASN A 532 15.08 -12.74 34.01
N THR A 533 16.38 -12.83 33.75
CA THR A 533 17.35 -13.27 34.76
C THR A 533 17.51 -12.24 35.87
N GLU A 534 17.58 -10.96 35.54
CA GLU A 534 17.63 -9.85 36.49
C GLU A 534 16.36 -9.79 37.35
N TRP A 535 15.17 -9.94 36.75
CA TRP A 535 13.91 -10.00 37.49
C TRP A 535 13.88 -11.13 38.52
N LYS A 536 14.32 -12.34 38.15
CA LYS A 536 14.38 -13.48 39.07
C LYS A 536 15.33 -13.22 40.24
N LYS A 537 16.46 -12.54 40.01
CA LYS A 537 17.38 -12.15 41.09
C LYS A 537 16.73 -11.17 42.05
N ILE A 538 16.00 -10.17 41.54
CA ILE A 538 15.30 -9.18 42.37
C ILE A 538 14.25 -9.87 43.24
N GLN A 539 13.44 -10.77 42.67
CA GLN A 539 12.45 -11.53 43.42
C GLN A 539 13.07 -12.40 44.52
N ALA A 540 14.22 -13.04 44.26
CA ALA A 540 14.90 -13.88 45.24
C ALA A 540 15.49 -13.06 46.40
N VAL A 541 15.71 -11.75 46.23
CA VAL A 541 16.18 -10.85 47.30
C VAL A 541 15.04 -10.24 48.10
N THR A 542 13.85 -10.15 47.49
CA THR A 542 12.63 -9.55 48.11
C THR A 542 11.69 -10.58 48.74
N ALA A 543 11.92 -11.88 48.51
CA ALA A 543 11.25 -13.01 49.18
C ALA A 543 12.06 -13.50 50.38
#